data_8f74df8a5b5e27d36536dc1764c6aea9
#
_entry.id   8f74df8a5b5e27d36536dc1764c6aea9
#
_cell.length_a   1.000
_cell.length_b   1.000
_cell.length_c   1.000
_cell.angle_alpha   90.00
_cell.angle_beta   90.00
_cell.angle_gamma   90.00
#
_symmetry.space_group_name_H-M   'P 1'
#
loop_
_entity.id
_entity.type
_entity.pdbx_description
1 polymer ?
#
loop_
_entity_poly.entity_id
_entity_poly.type
_entity_poly.pdbx_seq_one_letter_code
_entity_poly.pdbx_strand_id
1 'polypeptide(L)'
;LVGGYDTLARLRTDDSGSFDHAFSSDFLPSHLRLFMDSLPPHLVQPPNMPQISGYGMTQLRIEIPAKAWLRLQLDLTGMTPGGMMNLLVGSRSEFIYQADTIVRTFPWVSGTPLVVEGTYLAGPNAPPRLLDTVFVLEPLCVTEWSWAP
;
A
#
# COMPACT_ATOMS: atom_id res chain seq x y z
N LEU A 1 15.26 11.94 -25.35
CA LEU A 1 16.14 10.79 -25.01
C LEU A 1 15.57 10.13 -23.77
N VAL A 2 14.83 9.04 -23.92
CA VAL A 2 14.46 8.16 -22.84
C VAL A 2 15.72 7.38 -22.51
N GLY A 3 16.42 7.75 -21.43
CA GLY A 3 17.59 7.04 -20.96
C GLY A 3 17.18 5.64 -20.51
N GLY A 4 17.48 4.62 -21.31
CA GLY A 4 17.37 3.23 -20.90
C GLY A 4 18.44 2.93 -19.85
N TYR A 5 18.10 2.10 -18.86
CA TYR A 5 19.08 1.55 -17.93
C TYR A 5 19.56 0.22 -18.49
N ASP A 6 20.89 0.03 -18.52
CA ASP A 6 21.46 -1.26 -18.84
C ASP A 6 21.55 -2.10 -17.55
N THR A 7 21.15 -3.36 -17.63
CA THR A 7 21.28 -4.30 -16.53
C THR A 7 22.72 -4.78 -16.42
N LEU A 8 23.43 -4.38 -15.38
CA LEU A 8 24.82 -4.79 -15.14
C LEU A 8 24.92 -6.18 -14.51
N ALA A 9 24.05 -6.49 -13.58
CA ALA A 9 24.01 -7.80 -12.92
C ALA A 9 22.59 -8.11 -12.44
N ARG A 10 22.28 -9.41 -12.37
CA ARG A 10 21.12 -9.95 -11.71
C ARG A 10 21.57 -10.71 -10.48
N LEU A 11 21.10 -10.28 -9.32
CA LEU A 11 21.47 -10.86 -8.03
C LEU A 11 20.26 -11.60 -7.46
N ARG A 12 20.55 -12.69 -6.77
CA ARG A 12 19.54 -13.43 -6.03
C ARG A 12 19.94 -13.45 -4.56
N THR A 13 18.99 -13.16 -3.70
CA THR A 13 19.21 -13.31 -2.26
C THR A 13 19.33 -14.79 -1.90
N ASP A 14 20.14 -15.09 -0.91
CA ASP A 14 20.14 -16.38 -0.22
C ASP A 14 18.89 -16.55 0.68
N ASP A 15 18.83 -17.66 1.41
CA ASP A 15 17.71 -17.97 2.29
C ASP A 15 17.59 -16.99 3.50
N SER A 16 18.67 -16.26 3.81
CA SER A 16 18.67 -15.19 4.80
C SER A 16 18.19 -13.84 4.27
N GLY A 17 17.95 -13.74 2.95
CA GLY A 17 17.62 -12.49 2.26
C GLY A 17 18.85 -11.63 1.97
N SER A 18 20.05 -12.16 2.13
CA SER A 18 21.30 -11.44 1.87
C SER A 18 21.82 -11.70 0.45
N PHE A 19 22.52 -10.74 -0.10
CA PHE A 19 23.31 -10.90 -1.32
C PHE A 19 24.63 -10.15 -1.18
N ASP A 20 25.65 -10.65 -1.86
CA ASP A 20 26.95 -9.99 -2.01
C ASP A 20 27.33 -9.97 -3.47
N HIS A 21 27.85 -8.83 -3.93
CA HIS A 21 28.30 -8.70 -5.29
C HIS A 21 29.43 -7.68 -5.43
N ALA A 22 30.48 -8.06 -6.09
CA ALA A 22 31.62 -7.19 -6.40
C ALA A 22 31.59 -6.75 -7.87
N PHE A 23 31.67 -5.46 -8.10
CA PHE A 23 31.87 -4.89 -9.44
C PHE A 23 33.36 -4.59 -9.64
N SER A 24 33.91 -4.96 -10.81
CA SER A 24 35.29 -4.57 -11.14
C SER A 24 35.35 -3.06 -11.47
N SER A 25 36.47 -2.45 -11.13
CA SER A 25 36.67 -0.99 -11.13
C SER A 25 36.70 -0.33 -12.51
N ASP A 26 36.78 -1.10 -13.60
CA ASP A 26 37.01 -0.53 -14.93
C ASP A 26 35.77 0.11 -15.56
N PHE A 27 34.59 -0.10 -14.97
CA PHE A 27 33.31 0.43 -15.47
C PHE A 27 32.30 0.63 -14.35
N LEU A 28 32.53 1.62 -13.48
CA LEU A 28 31.46 2.04 -12.56
C LEU A 28 30.75 3.26 -13.14
N PRO A 29 29.49 3.12 -13.57
CA PRO A 29 28.67 4.28 -13.87
C PRO A 29 28.55 5.13 -12.60
N SER A 30 28.44 6.43 -12.77
CA SER A 30 28.33 7.39 -11.66
C SER A 30 27.20 7.06 -10.68
N HIS A 31 26.22 6.24 -11.12
CA HIS A 31 25.06 5.86 -10.33
C HIS A 31 24.57 4.47 -10.68
N LEU A 32 24.50 3.59 -9.68
CA LEU A 32 23.86 2.29 -9.77
C LEU A 32 22.48 2.36 -9.10
N ARG A 33 21.46 1.80 -9.74
CA ARG A 33 20.15 1.62 -9.14
C ARG A 33 19.85 0.14 -8.97
N LEU A 34 19.29 -0.21 -7.81
CA LEU A 34 18.77 -1.54 -7.57
C LEU A 34 17.31 -1.59 -8.03
N PHE A 35 16.95 -2.67 -8.71
CA PHE A 35 15.58 -3.00 -9.07
C PHE A 35 15.25 -4.40 -8.58
N MET A 36 14.03 -4.61 -8.15
CA MET A 36 13.53 -5.94 -7.86
C MET A 36 12.69 -6.41 -9.04
N ASP A 37 13.19 -7.40 -9.77
CA ASP A 37 12.51 -7.94 -10.96
C ASP A 37 11.26 -8.73 -10.60
N SER A 38 11.29 -9.45 -9.47
CA SER A 38 10.16 -10.24 -9.01
C SER A 38 10.09 -10.24 -7.48
N LEU A 39 8.92 -9.92 -6.98
CA LEU A 39 8.59 -10.04 -5.56
C LEU A 39 7.50 -11.10 -5.40
N PRO A 40 7.54 -11.89 -4.32
CA PRO A 40 6.39 -12.69 -3.93
C PRO A 40 5.10 -11.84 -3.90
N PRO A 41 3.93 -12.41 -4.27
CA PRO A 41 2.69 -11.62 -4.40
C PRO A 41 2.24 -10.93 -3.11
N HIS A 42 2.73 -11.39 -1.96
CA HIS A 42 2.43 -10.83 -0.64
C HIS A 42 3.35 -9.69 -0.21
N LEU A 43 4.38 -9.38 -1.00
CA LEU A 43 5.28 -8.25 -0.75
C LEU A 43 4.96 -7.06 -1.66
N VAL A 44 5.40 -5.89 -1.25
CA VAL A 44 5.22 -4.64 -1.99
C VAL A 44 6.58 -4.06 -2.34
N GLN A 45 6.75 -3.65 -3.57
CA GLN A 45 8.00 -2.98 -3.97
C GLN A 45 8.17 -1.69 -3.17
N PRO A 46 9.32 -1.49 -2.52
CA PRO A 46 9.61 -0.23 -1.85
C PRO A 46 9.52 0.95 -2.83
N PRO A 47 8.90 2.07 -2.43
CA PRO A 47 8.74 3.23 -3.31
C PRO A 47 10.08 3.88 -3.69
N ASN A 48 11.06 3.75 -2.81
CA ASN A 48 12.39 4.33 -2.98
C ASN A 48 13.45 3.22 -2.90
N MET A 49 13.99 2.85 -4.05
CA MET A 49 15.14 1.95 -4.09
C MET A 49 16.43 2.74 -3.88
N PRO A 50 17.37 2.23 -3.08
CA PRO A 50 18.62 2.92 -2.83
C PRO A 50 19.43 3.07 -4.11
N GLN A 51 20.06 4.22 -4.22
CA GLN A 51 21.02 4.52 -5.26
C GLN A 51 22.43 4.38 -4.67
N ILE A 52 23.28 3.63 -5.35
CA ILE A 52 24.68 3.45 -4.95
C ILE A 52 25.51 4.43 -5.76
N SER A 53 26.27 5.26 -5.08
CA SER A 53 27.19 6.20 -5.70
C SER A 53 28.57 6.09 -5.04
N GLY A 54 29.64 6.13 -5.84
CA GLY A 54 31.02 6.13 -5.36
C GLY A 54 31.71 4.77 -5.39
N TYR A 55 33.00 4.79 -5.00
CA TYR A 55 33.86 3.63 -4.94
C TYR A 55 33.94 3.14 -3.49
N GLY A 56 34.11 1.84 -3.31
CA GLY A 56 34.32 1.22 -2.00
C GLY A 56 33.24 0.20 -1.64
N MET A 57 33.31 -0.27 -0.40
CA MET A 57 32.29 -1.20 0.13
C MET A 57 31.06 -0.39 0.56
N THR A 58 29.90 -0.77 0.03
CA THR A 58 28.61 -0.20 0.43
C THR A 58 27.74 -1.32 0.98
N GLN A 59 27.32 -1.17 2.24
CA GLN A 59 26.36 -2.07 2.86
C GLN A 59 24.97 -1.42 2.79
N LEU A 60 24.02 -2.13 2.20
CA LEU A 60 22.63 -1.68 2.06
C LEU A 60 21.70 -2.64 2.79
N ARG A 61 20.77 -2.06 3.52
CA ARG A 61 19.62 -2.78 4.08
C ARG A 61 18.36 -2.28 3.39
N ILE A 62 17.62 -3.18 2.76
CA ILE A 62 16.35 -2.88 2.10
C ILE A 62 15.26 -3.61 2.84
N GLU A 63 14.35 -2.86 3.43
CA GLU A 63 13.16 -3.42 4.06
C GLU A 63 12.05 -3.49 3.02
N ILE A 64 11.52 -4.70 2.80
CA ILE A 64 10.45 -4.94 1.84
C ILE A 64 9.14 -5.07 2.61
N PRO A 65 8.23 -4.09 2.48
CA PRO A 65 6.97 -4.14 3.21
C PRO A 65 6.07 -5.26 2.67
N ALA A 66 5.34 -5.88 3.57
CA ALA A 66 4.34 -6.87 3.22
C ALA A 66 2.97 -6.22 2.94
N LYS A 67 2.12 -6.92 2.21
CA LYS A 67 0.71 -6.56 2.07
C LYS A 67 -0.05 -6.86 3.37
N ALA A 68 -1.07 -6.05 3.60
CA ALA A 68 -2.08 -6.24 4.62
C ALA A 68 -3.46 -5.92 4.01
N TRP A 69 -4.53 -6.29 4.69
CA TRP A 69 -5.89 -6.05 4.19
C TRP A 69 -6.77 -5.50 5.28
N LEU A 70 -7.53 -4.46 4.95
CA LEU A 70 -8.67 -4.01 5.75
C LEU A 70 -9.95 -4.57 5.13
N ARG A 71 -10.71 -5.34 5.91
CA ARG A 71 -12.08 -5.76 5.56
C ARG A 71 -13.05 -4.88 6.33
N LEU A 72 -13.67 -3.96 5.61
CA LEU A 72 -14.61 -2.99 6.14
C LEU A 72 -16.04 -3.48 5.90
N GLN A 73 -16.82 -3.58 6.95
CA GLN A 73 -18.26 -3.82 6.91
C GLN A 73 -19.01 -2.55 7.27
N LEU A 74 -19.88 -2.08 6.37
CA LEU A 74 -20.72 -0.92 6.56
C LEU A 74 -22.18 -1.39 6.67
N ASP A 75 -22.83 -1.07 7.77
CA ASP A 75 -24.28 -1.28 7.91
C ASP A 75 -25.03 0.00 7.53
N LEU A 76 -25.52 0.04 6.30
CA LEU A 76 -26.25 1.18 5.73
C LEU A 76 -27.74 0.91 5.62
N THR A 77 -28.27 -0.09 6.32
CA THR A 77 -29.68 -0.52 6.24
C THR A 77 -30.67 0.58 6.65
N GLY A 78 -30.21 1.57 7.45
CA GLY A 78 -30.99 2.75 7.81
C GLY A 78 -31.09 3.86 6.74
N MET A 79 -30.46 3.66 5.56
CA MET A 79 -30.50 4.64 4.47
C MET A 79 -31.88 4.66 3.81
N THR A 80 -32.39 5.85 3.57
CA THR A 80 -33.67 6.08 2.87
C THR A 80 -33.43 6.60 1.44
N PRO A 81 -34.42 6.63 0.55
CA PRO A 81 -34.27 7.18 -0.78
C PRO A 81 -33.69 8.61 -0.76
N GLY A 82 -32.63 8.82 -1.55
CA GLY A 82 -31.85 10.06 -1.58
C GLY A 82 -30.75 10.16 -0.52
N GLY A 83 -30.58 9.12 0.31
CA GLY A 83 -29.41 8.97 1.16
C GLY A 83 -28.17 8.54 0.38
N MET A 84 -27.01 8.74 0.98
CA MET A 84 -25.73 8.32 0.40
C MET A 84 -24.65 8.14 1.45
N MET A 85 -23.65 7.34 1.13
CA MET A 85 -22.37 7.26 1.82
C MET A 85 -21.27 7.66 0.85
N ASN A 86 -20.48 8.67 1.20
CA ASN A 86 -19.19 8.93 0.56
C ASN A 86 -18.09 8.31 1.42
N LEU A 87 -17.40 7.34 0.91
CA LEU A 87 -16.33 6.61 1.60
C LEU A 87 -15.00 6.90 0.94
N LEU A 88 -13.99 7.27 1.73
CA LEU A 88 -12.60 7.45 1.32
C LEU A 88 -11.73 6.48 2.11
N VAL A 89 -10.98 5.62 1.43
CA VAL A 89 -10.04 4.68 2.04
C VAL A 89 -8.67 4.88 1.39
N GLY A 90 -7.76 5.51 2.11
CA GLY A 90 -6.49 5.99 1.57
C GLY A 90 -6.73 6.97 0.42
N SER A 91 -6.38 6.60 -0.80
CA SER A 91 -6.61 7.41 -2.02
C SER A 91 -7.84 6.98 -2.84
N ARG A 92 -8.61 6.00 -2.36
CA ARG A 92 -9.77 5.46 -3.08
C ARG A 92 -11.05 6.05 -2.52
N SER A 93 -11.88 6.67 -3.37
CA SER A 93 -13.21 7.14 -3.00
C SER A 93 -14.30 6.32 -3.68
N GLU A 94 -15.39 6.08 -2.95
CA GLU A 94 -16.57 5.36 -3.43
C GLU A 94 -17.83 6.07 -2.92
N PHE A 95 -18.82 6.25 -3.81
CA PHE A 95 -20.16 6.70 -3.44
C PHE A 95 -21.11 5.50 -3.40
N ILE A 96 -21.80 5.32 -2.30
CA ILE A 96 -22.70 4.19 -2.05
C ILE A 96 -24.12 4.76 -1.84
N TYR A 97 -25.06 4.27 -2.63
CA TYR A 97 -26.47 4.70 -2.61
C TYR A 97 -27.42 3.57 -2.21
N GLN A 98 -26.89 2.42 -1.82
CA GLN A 98 -27.67 1.24 -1.48
C GLN A 98 -27.89 1.15 0.03
N ALA A 99 -29.13 0.94 0.43
CA ALA A 99 -29.50 0.68 1.83
C ALA A 99 -29.32 -0.81 2.14
N ASP A 100 -28.07 -1.21 2.39
CA ASP A 100 -27.69 -2.61 2.64
C ASP A 100 -26.44 -2.70 3.55
N THR A 101 -26.15 -3.90 3.99
CA THR A 101 -24.85 -4.20 4.62
C THR A 101 -23.82 -4.50 3.54
N ILE A 102 -22.82 -3.66 3.45
CA ILE A 102 -21.80 -3.72 2.41
C ILE A 102 -20.46 -4.14 3.01
N VAL A 103 -19.80 -5.11 2.37
CA VAL A 103 -18.45 -5.53 2.74
C VAL A 103 -17.48 -5.16 1.63
N ARG A 104 -16.37 -4.51 2.00
CA ARG A 104 -15.27 -4.15 1.09
C ARG A 104 -13.94 -4.61 1.67
N THR A 105 -13.04 -5.04 0.80
CA THR A 105 -11.67 -5.40 1.19
C THR A 105 -10.68 -4.51 0.46
N PHE A 106 -9.83 -3.84 1.22
CA PHE A 106 -8.83 -2.91 0.72
C PHE A 106 -7.43 -3.47 0.98
N PRO A 107 -6.64 -3.74 -0.07
CA PRO A 107 -5.23 -4.05 0.10
C PRO A 107 -4.46 -2.79 0.49
N TRP A 108 -3.52 -2.92 1.41
CA TRP A 108 -2.67 -1.84 1.89
C TRP A 108 -1.25 -2.32 2.17
N VAL A 109 -0.37 -1.38 2.47
CA VAL A 109 1.01 -1.66 2.87
C VAL A 109 1.06 -1.75 4.38
N SER A 110 1.54 -2.89 4.91
CA SER A 110 1.65 -3.08 6.37
C SER A 110 2.54 -2.03 7.02
N GLY A 111 2.21 -1.68 8.25
CA GLY A 111 2.97 -0.70 9.04
C GLY A 111 2.81 0.76 8.60
N THR A 112 2.11 1.03 7.48
CA THR A 112 1.78 2.41 7.06
C THR A 112 0.36 2.77 7.50
N PRO A 113 0.11 4.02 7.95
CA PRO A 113 -1.23 4.45 8.32
C PRO A 113 -2.19 4.38 7.12
N LEU A 114 -3.35 3.77 7.30
CA LEU A 114 -4.46 3.77 6.37
C LEU A 114 -5.57 4.64 6.94
N VAL A 115 -5.81 5.78 6.31
CA VAL A 115 -6.91 6.68 6.69
C VAL A 115 -8.20 6.18 6.06
N VAL A 116 -9.25 6.10 6.87
CA VAL A 116 -10.62 5.76 6.44
C VAL A 116 -11.52 6.89 6.89
N GLU A 117 -12.05 7.61 5.94
CA GLU A 117 -12.97 8.72 6.15
C GLU A 117 -14.29 8.47 5.43
N GLY A 118 -15.36 9.04 5.93
CA GLY A 118 -16.64 8.95 5.26
C GLY A 118 -17.67 9.93 5.76
N THR A 119 -18.63 10.22 4.90
CA THR A 119 -19.80 11.02 5.24
C THR A 119 -21.05 10.23 4.84
N TYR A 120 -21.87 9.91 5.83
CA TYR A 120 -23.12 9.22 5.65
C TYR A 120 -24.28 10.19 5.82
N LEU A 121 -25.20 10.17 4.87
CA LEU A 121 -26.49 10.85 4.89
C LEU A 121 -27.59 9.80 4.80
N ALA A 122 -28.35 9.62 5.86
CA ALA A 122 -29.46 8.65 5.85
C ALA A 122 -30.57 9.02 4.86
N GLY A 123 -30.70 10.29 4.50
CA GLY A 123 -31.63 10.82 3.54
C GLY A 123 -31.37 12.30 3.25
N PRO A 124 -32.16 12.95 2.36
CA PRO A 124 -31.86 14.30 1.86
C PRO A 124 -31.78 15.39 2.94
N ASN A 125 -32.51 15.23 4.04
CA ASN A 125 -32.55 16.19 5.15
C ASN A 125 -31.96 15.62 6.44
N ALA A 126 -31.30 14.46 6.38
CA ALA A 126 -30.66 13.85 7.55
C ALA A 126 -29.37 14.58 7.90
N PRO A 127 -29.05 14.77 9.18
CA PRO A 127 -27.74 15.29 9.55
C PRO A 127 -26.64 14.32 9.13
N PRO A 128 -25.47 14.82 8.66
CA PRO A 128 -24.37 13.97 8.29
C PRO A 128 -23.79 13.25 9.52
N ARG A 129 -23.48 11.97 9.35
CA ARG A 129 -22.66 11.21 10.30
C ARG A 129 -21.29 10.97 9.69
N LEU A 130 -20.26 11.24 10.46
CA LEU A 130 -18.90 11.16 10.01
C LEU A 130 -18.26 9.85 10.47
N LEU A 131 -17.52 9.26 9.58
CA LEU A 131 -16.59 8.19 9.82
C LEU A 131 -15.19 8.79 9.67
N ASP A 132 -14.35 8.66 10.69
CA ASP A 132 -12.97 9.13 10.66
C ASP A 132 -12.14 8.20 11.56
N THR A 133 -11.25 7.45 10.96
CA THR A 133 -10.38 6.52 11.70
C THR A 133 -9.10 6.23 10.93
N VAL A 134 -8.07 5.82 11.67
CA VAL A 134 -6.77 5.44 11.11
C VAL A 134 -6.39 4.05 11.57
N PHE A 135 -5.99 3.21 10.64
CA PHE A 135 -5.51 1.85 10.90
C PHE A 135 -4.01 1.75 10.62
N VAL A 136 -3.30 1.01 11.45
CA VAL A 136 -1.97 0.48 11.13
C VAL A 136 -2.13 -1.03 11.04
N LEU A 137 -2.05 -1.55 9.81
CA LEU A 137 -2.35 -2.95 9.55
C LEU A 137 -1.12 -3.83 9.77
N GLU A 138 -1.31 -4.99 10.39
CA GLU A 138 -0.25 -5.97 10.58
C GLU A 138 0.09 -6.71 9.29
N PRO A 139 1.38 -7.08 9.10
CA PRO A 139 1.82 -7.80 7.90
C PRO A 139 1.06 -9.11 7.70
N LEU A 140 0.63 -9.38 6.47
CA LEU A 140 -0.02 -10.61 6.04
C LEU A 140 -1.35 -10.92 6.75
N CYS A 141 -1.90 -9.95 7.49
CA CYS A 141 -3.16 -10.10 8.22
C CYS A 141 -4.32 -9.40 7.51
N VAL A 142 -5.52 -9.89 7.80
CA VAL A 142 -6.79 -9.23 7.48
C VAL A 142 -7.31 -8.60 8.76
N THR A 143 -7.37 -7.28 8.81
CA THR A 143 -8.03 -6.55 9.90
C THR A 143 -9.50 -6.37 9.54
N GLU A 144 -10.40 -6.88 10.36
CA GLU A 144 -11.85 -6.72 10.18
C GLU A 144 -12.34 -5.57 11.05
N TRP A 145 -13.16 -4.72 10.45
CA TRP A 145 -13.77 -3.60 11.16
C TRP A 145 -15.18 -3.32 10.65
N SER A 146 -16.09 -3.00 11.56
CA SER A 146 -17.49 -2.73 11.27
C SER A 146 -17.87 -1.33 11.71
N TRP A 147 -18.68 -0.66 10.91
CA TRP A 147 -19.24 0.64 11.22
C TRP A 147 -20.74 0.67 10.90
N ALA A 148 -21.51 1.17 11.86
CA ALA A 148 -22.93 1.44 11.74
C ALA A 148 -23.19 2.90 12.15
N PRO A 149 -23.81 3.73 11.29
CA PRO A 149 -24.07 5.14 11.55
C PRO A 149 -25.19 5.37 12.57
#